data_c107457b9be86505df633213b1a87499
#
_entry.id   c107457b9be86505df633213b1a87499
#
_cell.length_a   1.000
_cell.length_b   1.000
_cell.length_c   1.000
_cell.angle_alpha   90.00
_cell.angle_beta   90.00
_cell.angle_gamma   90.00
#
_symmetry.space_group_name_H-M   'P 1'
#
loop_
_entity.id
_entity.type
_entity.pdbx_description
1 polymer ?
#
loop_
_entity_poly.entity_id
_entity_poly.type
_entity_poly.pdbx_seq_one_letter_code
_entity_poly.pdbx_strand_id
1 'polypeptide(L)'
;TLFRSVNVSDPGHVEGNAVFTYLEAFSTDQDFADFWPEYKNLDELKAAYTHGGVGDMKCKKLLNNILNRILEPIRQRRHELEQDIPAIYDILRKGSEQAREYAAQTMDEVRKAMQIDYFNDTELIRQQQERFNTK
;
A
#
# COMPACT_ATOMS: atom_id res chain seq x y z
N THR A 1 0.39 17.77 -23.21
CA THR A 1 0.93 19.16 -23.05
C THR A 1 -0.09 20.12 -22.42
N LEU A 2 -0.75 19.70 -21.37
CA LEU A 2 -1.93 20.41 -20.83
C LEU A 2 -1.63 21.25 -19.58
N PHE A 3 -0.37 21.62 -19.33
CA PHE A 3 0.03 22.21 -18.06
C PHE A 3 0.75 23.55 -18.20
N ARG A 4 0.26 24.46 -19.04
CA ARG A 4 0.88 25.79 -19.15
C ARG A 4 -0.16 26.89 -19.12
N SER A 5 -0.57 27.28 -17.92
CA SER A 5 -0.81 28.68 -17.68
C SER A 5 0.55 29.38 -17.79
N VAL A 6 0.71 30.27 -18.76
CA VAL A 6 1.98 30.97 -18.99
C VAL A 6 2.21 31.98 -17.85
N ASN A 7 1.14 32.55 -17.31
CA ASN A 7 1.16 33.51 -16.21
C ASN A 7 0.33 33.00 -15.03
N VAL A 8 0.70 33.43 -13.81
CA VAL A 8 -0.02 33.12 -12.59
C VAL A 8 -1.48 33.60 -12.60
N SER A 9 -1.77 34.65 -13.40
CA SER A 9 -3.11 35.22 -13.59
C SER A 9 -4.01 34.39 -14.49
N ASP A 10 -3.44 33.44 -15.26
CA ASP A 10 -4.23 32.64 -16.21
C ASP A 10 -5.06 31.60 -15.44
N PRO A 11 -6.31 31.32 -15.87
CA PRO A 11 -7.11 30.25 -15.32
C PRO A 11 -6.40 28.91 -15.43
N GLY A 12 -6.35 28.18 -14.31
CA GLY A 12 -5.78 26.85 -14.25
C GLY A 12 -6.81 25.76 -14.54
N HIS A 13 -6.33 24.58 -14.96
CA HIS A 13 -7.16 23.39 -15.17
C HIS A 13 -6.88 22.35 -14.08
N VAL A 14 -7.92 22.02 -13.32
CA VAL A 14 -7.85 21.01 -12.25
C VAL A 14 -8.00 19.60 -12.80
N GLU A 15 -8.93 19.42 -13.75
CA GLU A 15 -9.21 18.12 -14.35
C GLU A 15 -7.99 17.58 -15.12
N GLY A 16 -7.59 16.33 -14.84
CA GLY A 16 -6.41 15.72 -15.44
C GLY A 16 -5.07 16.27 -14.92
N ASN A 17 -5.09 17.17 -13.94
CA ASN A 17 -3.89 17.71 -13.32
C ASN A 17 -3.39 16.76 -12.21
N ALA A 18 -2.24 16.11 -12.43
CA ALA A 18 -1.67 15.16 -11.49
C ALA A 18 -1.46 15.74 -10.07
N VAL A 19 -1.12 17.04 -9.95
CA VAL A 19 -0.95 17.67 -8.64
C VAL A 19 -2.26 17.67 -7.86
N PHE A 20 -3.37 18.01 -8.50
CA PHE A 20 -4.69 18.01 -7.86
C PHE A 20 -5.20 16.60 -7.59
N THR A 21 -4.93 15.63 -8.48
CA THR A 21 -5.23 14.21 -8.23
C THR A 21 -4.54 13.70 -6.96
N TYR A 22 -3.27 14.04 -6.76
CA TYR A 22 -2.55 13.69 -5.53
C TYR A 22 -3.04 14.47 -4.31
N LEU A 23 -3.37 15.75 -4.46
CA LEU A 23 -3.97 16.55 -3.36
C LEU A 23 -5.31 15.95 -2.93
N GLU A 24 -6.16 15.51 -3.86
CA GLU A 24 -7.42 14.81 -3.55
C GLU A 24 -7.21 13.53 -2.73
N ALA A 25 -6.17 12.78 -3.05
CA ALA A 25 -5.89 11.51 -2.39
C ALA A 25 -5.25 11.67 -1.00
N PHE A 26 -4.46 12.74 -0.77
CA PHE A 26 -3.57 12.80 0.39
C PHE A 26 -3.76 14.04 1.27
N SER A 27 -4.45 15.09 0.83
CA SER A 27 -4.64 16.27 1.66
C SER A 27 -5.79 16.12 2.66
N THR A 28 -5.64 16.79 3.79
CA THR A 28 -6.68 16.99 4.79
C THR A 28 -6.84 18.49 5.05
N ASP A 29 -7.95 18.91 5.64
CA ASP A 29 -8.16 20.33 5.98
C ASP A 29 -7.08 20.86 6.94
N GLN A 30 -6.53 19.99 7.81
CA GLN A 30 -5.42 20.33 8.68
C GLN A 30 -4.15 20.68 7.91
N ASP A 31 -3.89 20.04 6.78
CA ASP A 31 -2.71 20.36 5.94
C ASP A 31 -2.78 21.77 5.38
N PHE A 32 -3.97 22.25 5.08
CA PHE A 32 -4.16 23.66 4.66
C PHE A 32 -3.88 24.61 5.81
N ALA A 33 -4.38 24.33 7.01
CA ALA A 33 -4.09 25.14 8.19
C ALA A 33 -2.58 25.20 8.49
N ASP A 34 -1.87 24.08 8.32
CA ASP A 34 -0.45 23.97 8.65
C ASP A 34 0.47 24.57 7.56
N PHE A 35 0.14 24.34 6.29
CA PHE A 35 1.07 24.66 5.18
C PHE A 35 0.62 25.79 4.29
N TRP A 36 -0.70 26.08 4.23
CA TRP A 36 -1.25 27.17 3.41
C TRP A 36 -2.57 27.72 3.96
N PRO A 37 -2.55 28.44 5.09
CA PRO A 37 -3.74 28.89 5.82
C PRO A 37 -4.61 29.92 5.06
N GLU A 38 -4.19 30.32 3.86
CA GLU A 38 -4.97 31.20 2.96
C GLU A 38 -6.22 30.49 2.44
N TYR A 39 -6.19 29.15 2.37
CA TYR A 39 -7.31 28.29 1.95
C TYR A 39 -7.67 27.33 3.09
N LYS A 40 -8.96 27.11 3.32
CA LYS A 40 -9.44 26.22 4.39
C LYS A 40 -9.36 24.75 4.01
N ASN A 41 -9.56 24.47 2.71
CA ASN A 41 -9.62 23.12 2.17
C ASN A 41 -9.25 23.09 0.69
N LEU A 42 -9.24 21.89 0.12
CA LEU A 42 -8.90 21.67 -1.29
C LEU A 42 -9.90 22.32 -2.25
N ASP A 43 -11.18 22.38 -1.91
CA ASP A 43 -12.20 22.93 -2.79
C ASP A 43 -12.02 24.45 -2.97
N GLU A 44 -11.69 25.18 -1.91
CA GLU A 44 -11.34 26.60 -1.97
C GLU A 44 -10.09 26.82 -2.85
N LEU A 45 -9.07 25.96 -2.70
CA LEU A 45 -7.88 26.03 -3.54
C LEU A 45 -8.19 25.76 -5.01
N LYS A 46 -9.01 24.74 -5.32
CA LYS A 46 -9.45 24.43 -6.69
C LYS A 46 -10.20 25.59 -7.33
N ALA A 47 -11.11 26.20 -6.58
CA ALA A 47 -11.87 27.37 -7.05
C ALA A 47 -10.93 28.55 -7.38
N ALA A 48 -9.99 28.86 -6.49
CA ALA A 48 -9.01 29.91 -6.69
C ALA A 48 -8.09 29.62 -7.89
N TYR A 49 -7.62 28.39 -8.02
CA TYR A 49 -6.76 27.95 -9.11
C TYR A 49 -7.46 28.06 -10.48
N THR A 50 -8.72 27.65 -10.55
CA THR A 50 -9.53 27.74 -11.77
C THR A 50 -9.86 29.18 -12.14
N HIS A 51 -10.00 30.05 -11.14
CA HIS A 51 -10.26 31.49 -11.40
C HIS A 51 -9.00 32.22 -11.87
N GLY A 52 -7.81 31.71 -11.58
CA GLY A 52 -6.52 32.36 -11.83
C GLY A 52 -6.02 33.08 -10.56
N GLY A 53 -4.70 33.32 -10.52
CA GLY A 53 -4.03 33.96 -9.38
C GLY A 53 -3.27 33.00 -8.48
N VAL A 54 -3.40 31.69 -8.70
CA VAL A 54 -2.66 30.64 -7.97
C VAL A 54 -1.65 30.00 -8.89
N GLY A 55 -0.37 30.11 -8.58
CA GLY A 55 0.69 29.52 -9.40
C GLY A 55 0.91 28.03 -9.09
N ASP A 56 1.17 27.24 -10.14
CA ASP A 56 1.48 25.79 -10.07
C ASP A 56 2.56 25.45 -9.05
N MET A 57 3.57 26.29 -8.91
CA MET A 57 4.66 26.07 -7.97
C MET A 57 4.22 26.07 -6.52
N LYS A 58 3.21 26.88 -6.16
CA LYS A 58 2.63 26.89 -4.81
C LYS A 58 1.85 25.61 -4.56
N CYS A 59 1.05 25.13 -5.50
CA CYS A 59 0.32 23.86 -5.41
C CYS A 59 1.28 22.67 -5.28
N LYS A 60 2.36 22.66 -6.06
CA LYS A 60 3.42 21.62 -5.95
C LYS A 60 4.12 21.67 -4.61
N LYS A 61 4.38 22.85 -4.06
CA LYS A 61 5.01 23.01 -2.75
C LYS A 61 4.09 22.48 -1.63
N LEU A 62 2.79 22.80 -1.69
CA LEU A 62 1.81 22.25 -0.76
C LEU A 62 1.81 20.72 -0.82
N LEU A 63 1.66 20.13 -2.01
CA LEU A 63 1.71 18.68 -2.20
C LEU A 63 3.01 18.07 -1.65
N ASN A 64 4.15 18.69 -1.94
CA ASN A 64 5.44 18.21 -1.43
C ASN A 64 5.50 18.21 0.11
N ASN A 65 4.97 19.23 0.76
CA ASN A 65 4.91 19.28 2.23
C ASN A 65 4.02 18.17 2.80
N ILE A 66 2.84 17.96 2.21
CA ILE A 66 1.90 16.89 2.60
C ILE A 66 2.55 15.52 2.42
N LEU A 67 3.16 15.25 1.26
CA LEU A 67 3.82 13.97 1.01
C LEU A 67 5.01 13.74 1.96
N ASN A 68 5.79 14.76 2.25
CA ASN A 68 6.89 14.63 3.22
C ASN A 68 6.36 14.35 4.63
N ARG A 69 5.30 15.01 5.08
CA ARG A 69 4.65 14.71 6.36
C ARG A 69 4.24 13.23 6.46
N ILE A 70 3.64 12.68 5.40
CA ILE A 70 3.18 11.29 5.36
C ILE A 70 4.37 10.31 5.30
N LEU A 71 5.38 10.63 4.51
CA LEU A 71 6.50 9.72 4.24
C LEU A 71 7.59 9.77 5.34
N GLU A 72 7.70 10.85 6.09
CA GLU A 72 8.75 11.02 7.10
C GLU A 72 8.75 9.92 8.17
N PRO A 73 7.62 9.55 8.79
CA PRO A 73 7.60 8.44 9.75
C PRO A 73 8.06 7.11 9.13
N ILE A 74 7.73 6.88 7.86
CA ILE A 74 8.14 5.68 7.12
C ILE A 74 9.65 5.68 6.89
N ARG A 75 10.22 6.83 6.50
CA ARG A 75 11.67 6.99 6.31
C ARG A 75 12.44 6.80 7.61
N GLN A 76 11.93 7.37 8.71
CA GLN A 76 12.52 7.19 10.03
C GLN A 76 12.52 5.72 10.44
N ARG A 77 11.39 5.04 10.29
CA ARG A 77 11.29 3.61 10.60
C ARG A 77 12.21 2.76 9.73
N ARG A 78 12.32 3.09 8.45
CA ARG A 78 13.28 2.45 7.56
C ARG A 78 14.70 2.65 8.05
N HIS A 79 15.08 3.88 8.39
CA HIS A 79 16.42 4.20 8.88
C HIS A 79 16.76 3.45 10.18
N GLU A 80 15.82 3.35 11.11
CA GLU A 80 15.99 2.53 12.33
C GLU A 80 16.28 1.06 11.99
N LEU A 81 15.50 0.47 11.08
CA LEU A 81 15.66 -0.91 10.67
C LEU A 81 16.97 -1.17 9.91
N GLU A 82 17.45 -0.22 9.13
CA GLU A 82 18.73 -0.31 8.43
C GLU A 82 19.94 -0.41 9.38
N GLN A 83 19.78 -0.02 10.65
CA GLN A 83 20.84 -0.14 11.66
C GLN A 83 20.97 -1.57 12.21
N ASP A 84 19.96 -2.43 12.06
CA ASP A 84 19.96 -3.81 12.55
C ASP A 84 19.43 -4.79 11.50
N ILE A 85 20.27 -5.05 10.51
CA ILE A 85 19.96 -6.01 9.44
C ILE A 85 19.67 -7.42 9.97
N PRO A 86 20.41 -7.97 10.98
CA PRO A 86 20.07 -9.27 11.58
C PRO A 86 18.64 -9.34 12.10
N ALA A 87 18.13 -8.31 12.76
CA ALA A 87 16.75 -8.27 13.25
C ALA A 87 15.72 -8.34 12.11
N ILE A 88 16.01 -7.73 10.95
CA ILE A 88 15.16 -7.85 9.76
C ILE A 88 15.06 -9.30 9.29
N TYR A 89 16.19 -10.00 9.21
CA TYR A 89 16.20 -11.43 8.83
C TYR A 89 15.45 -12.30 9.84
N ASP A 90 15.51 -11.99 11.13
CA ASP A 90 14.71 -12.68 12.15
C ASP A 90 13.20 -12.46 11.97
N ILE A 91 12.78 -11.25 11.65
CA ILE A 91 11.36 -10.94 11.33
C ILE A 91 10.91 -11.75 10.13
N LEU A 92 11.70 -11.76 9.04
CA LEU A 92 11.40 -12.51 7.82
C LEU A 92 11.32 -14.01 8.09
N ARG A 93 12.24 -14.56 8.88
CA ARG A 93 12.25 -15.97 9.25
C ARG A 93 10.99 -16.35 10.02
N LYS A 94 10.66 -15.62 11.08
CA LYS A 94 9.45 -15.86 11.89
C LYS A 94 8.17 -15.76 11.05
N GLY A 95 8.06 -14.75 10.21
CA GLY A 95 6.92 -14.60 9.31
C GLY A 95 6.82 -15.74 8.29
N SER A 96 7.95 -16.24 7.78
CA SER A 96 7.99 -17.37 6.85
C SER A 96 7.59 -18.68 7.54
N GLU A 97 7.98 -18.88 8.80
CA GLU A 97 7.58 -20.04 9.61
C GLU A 97 6.06 -20.03 9.83
N GLN A 98 5.49 -18.91 10.25
CA GLN A 98 4.03 -18.76 10.41
C GLN A 98 3.27 -19.00 9.11
N ALA A 99 3.73 -18.42 7.99
CA ALA A 99 3.11 -18.63 6.69
C ALA A 99 3.16 -20.09 6.26
N ARG A 100 4.26 -20.79 6.55
CA ARG A 100 4.41 -22.23 6.28
C ARG A 100 3.44 -23.07 7.08
N GLU A 101 3.21 -22.76 8.36
CA GLU A 101 2.23 -23.47 9.19
C GLU A 101 0.81 -23.32 8.64
N TYR A 102 0.41 -22.10 8.27
CA TYR A 102 -0.89 -21.86 7.62
C TYR A 102 -1.02 -22.62 6.30
N ALA A 103 0.00 -22.55 5.45
CA ALA A 103 -0.02 -23.24 4.18
C ALA A 103 -0.07 -24.76 4.36
N ALA A 104 0.63 -25.32 5.36
CA ALA A 104 0.61 -26.76 5.67
C ALA A 104 -0.80 -27.21 6.07
N GLN A 105 -1.49 -26.47 6.95
CA GLN A 105 -2.86 -26.79 7.36
C GLN A 105 -3.81 -26.81 6.15
N THR A 106 -3.79 -25.75 5.33
CA THR A 106 -4.60 -25.68 4.13
C THR A 106 -4.29 -26.81 3.15
N MET A 107 -3.02 -27.13 2.96
CA MET A 107 -2.60 -28.22 2.08
C MET A 107 -3.03 -29.60 2.59
N ASP A 108 -3.06 -29.81 3.91
CA ASP A 108 -3.56 -31.06 4.49
C ASP A 108 -5.08 -31.20 4.29
N GLU A 109 -5.84 -30.12 4.43
CA GLU A 109 -7.27 -30.12 4.13
C GLU A 109 -7.54 -30.43 2.65
N VAL A 110 -6.79 -29.78 1.74
CA VAL A 110 -6.88 -30.00 0.31
C VAL A 110 -6.54 -31.45 -0.05
N ARG A 111 -5.45 -32.03 0.49
CA ARG A 111 -5.06 -33.41 0.22
C ARG A 111 -6.13 -34.40 0.69
N LYS A 112 -6.71 -34.17 1.87
CA LYS A 112 -7.83 -34.98 2.39
C LYS A 112 -9.05 -34.88 1.49
N ALA A 113 -9.46 -33.65 1.12
CA ALA A 113 -10.60 -33.44 0.25
C ALA A 113 -10.44 -34.08 -1.16
N MET A 114 -9.21 -34.06 -1.69
CA MET A 114 -8.86 -34.68 -2.97
C MET A 114 -8.58 -36.17 -2.87
N GLN A 115 -8.60 -36.77 -1.67
CA GLN A 115 -8.26 -38.18 -1.43
C GLN A 115 -6.85 -38.56 -1.90
N ILE A 116 -5.89 -37.64 -1.79
CA ILE A 116 -4.47 -37.85 -2.11
C ILE A 116 -3.58 -37.90 -0.86
N ASP A 117 -4.19 -38.00 0.33
CA ASP A 117 -3.51 -38.13 1.61
C ASP A 117 -3.26 -39.62 1.97
N TYR A 118 -2.98 -40.45 0.96
CA TYR A 118 -2.88 -41.89 1.09
C TYR A 118 -1.73 -42.38 1.97
N PHE A 119 -0.72 -41.56 2.24
CA PHE A 119 0.37 -41.93 3.18
C PHE A 119 -0.08 -41.93 4.63
N ASN A 120 -1.10 -41.17 4.99
CA ASN A 120 -1.65 -41.04 6.32
C ASN A 120 -2.99 -41.78 6.49
N ASP A 121 -3.54 -42.36 5.40
CA ASP A 121 -4.77 -43.13 5.40
C ASP A 121 -4.47 -44.58 5.77
N THR A 122 -4.45 -44.83 7.08
CA THR A 122 -4.16 -46.17 7.65
C THR A 122 -5.20 -47.20 7.22
N GLU A 123 -6.45 -46.80 7.02
CA GLU A 123 -7.51 -47.72 6.59
C GLU A 123 -7.32 -48.13 5.13
N LEU A 124 -7.00 -47.21 4.25
CA LEU A 124 -6.67 -47.53 2.87
C LEU A 124 -5.46 -48.47 2.78
N ILE A 125 -4.42 -48.22 3.57
CA ILE A 125 -3.22 -49.05 3.61
C ILE A 125 -3.59 -50.48 4.08
N ARG A 126 -4.41 -50.62 5.14
CA ARG A 126 -4.90 -51.91 5.65
C ARG A 126 -5.68 -52.68 4.59
N GLN A 127 -6.66 -52.01 3.95
CA GLN A 127 -7.46 -52.62 2.87
C GLN A 127 -6.61 -53.10 1.69
N GLN A 128 -5.64 -52.32 1.28
CA GLN A 128 -4.74 -52.71 0.23
C GLN A 128 -3.87 -53.93 0.65
N GLN A 129 -3.37 -53.94 1.86
CA GLN A 129 -2.60 -55.07 2.39
C GLN A 129 -3.43 -56.37 2.43
N GLU A 130 -4.67 -56.32 2.90
CA GLU A 130 -5.58 -57.45 2.91
C GLU A 130 -5.84 -57.97 1.51
N ARG A 131 -6.13 -57.06 0.56
CA ARG A 131 -6.37 -57.40 -0.88
C ARG A 131 -5.22 -58.10 -1.54
N PHE A 132 -3.98 -57.77 -1.19
CA PHE A 132 -2.78 -58.38 -1.81
C PHE A 132 -2.29 -59.62 -1.09
N ASN A 133 -2.65 -59.77 0.20
CA ASN A 133 -2.31 -61.00 0.98
C ASN A 133 -3.29 -62.19 0.70
N THR A 134 -4.44 -61.91 0.06
CA THR A 134 -5.45 -62.93 -0.24
C THR A 134 -5.26 -63.59 -1.62
N LYS A 135 -4.10 -63.30 -2.28
CA LYS A 135 -3.65 -63.95 -3.50
C LYS A 135 -2.52 -64.94 -3.20
#